data_c3f08e641f76cc3053c21d85ba6222c3
#
_entry.id   c3f08e641f76cc3053c21d85ba6222c3
#
_cell.length_a   1.000
_cell.length_b   1.000
_cell.length_c   1.000
_cell.angle_alpha   90.00
_cell.angle_beta   90.00
_cell.angle_gamma   90.00
#
_symmetry.space_group_name_H-M   'P 1'
#
loop_
_entity.id
_entity.type
_entity.pdbx_description
1 polymer ?
#
loop_
_entity_poly.entity_id
_entity_poly.type
_entity_poly.pdbx_seq_one_letter_code
_entity_poly.pdbx_strand_id
1 'polypeptide(L)'
;MRVIPLFKGLTRPPMIFGVPIVPLFTAMGAIFLLSFYTQNIFMVILSVPVYLVMKQMAKKDDFIFRLLFLKMKFFTNPLSKKFHNVKAYSANNYNHKPIKKNFIPKLSLFHLNAEPNFEKLIPFSSIIDRGVIITKDYLLIATYEINGISFETRSDEELDFKNEALNMLFKSFANESVSFYFHNARHRIEDRLQSSFNNSYLKEIDEKYYESFKGGSLYKNSLFLTIVYNPISKLEKQSFKKLSWQSKSKDIKNYLQKFNELVLRLEANLNSFEAKKLCEYEENGKIFSKQLEFYNYLLGGKFSKVRVLQSPIYEYLTGNLNSVYFNYDMAQLNYNNEDKKFVRAVEIKDYSSEVYAGILNVLMYLDIEYTITQSFQTLARIEAKSALDKQRKQLIASEDDAVSQVEQLDFALDSLASGELSFGKYHFEILVYGDSPKECKDNTNAVITRLNELGFMASIANVALPSAYFSALPCNFSLRPRVNLLSSLNYSALIALHNFDKGKRDKNCWGEAVTLLKTPNKSPYYLNFHQSGGARKMTLEKHF
;
A
#
# COMPACT_ATOMS: atom_id res chain seq x y z
N MET A 1 -3.58 12.25 -23.65
CA MET A 1 -4.16 11.50 -22.47
C MET A 1 -5.48 12.12 -22.05
N ARG A 2 -6.50 11.30 -21.83
CA ARG A 2 -7.82 11.73 -21.39
C ARG A 2 -7.78 12.23 -19.95
N VAL A 3 -8.29 13.44 -19.72
CA VAL A 3 -8.44 14.00 -18.38
C VAL A 3 -9.73 13.46 -17.75
N ILE A 4 -9.62 12.98 -16.52
CA ILE A 4 -10.69 12.33 -15.77
C ILE A 4 -10.99 13.21 -14.55
N PRO A 5 -12.21 13.70 -14.36
CA PRO A 5 -12.56 14.47 -13.18
C PRO A 5 -12.49 13.60 -11.92
N LEU A 6 -11.96 14.17 -10.85
CA LEU A 6 -11.95 13.54 -9.55
C LEU A 6 -12.97 14.23 -8.65
N PHE A 7 -13.90 13.46 -8.11
CA PHE A 7 -15.01 13.95 -7.30
C PHE A 7 -14.53 14.43 -5.93
N LYS A 8 -14.16 15.70 -5.80
CA LYS A 8 -13.61 16.28 -4.56
C LYS A 8 -14.53 16.11 -3.36
N GLY A 9 -15.85 16.16 -3.57
CA GLY A 9 -16.83 15.89 -2.52
C GLY A 9 -16.73 14.49 -1.89
N LEU A 10 -16.05 13.54 -2.55
CA LEU A 10 -15.83 12.17 -2.04
C LEU A 10 -14.49 12.00 -1.31
N THR A 11 -13.57 12.95 -1.44
CA THR A 11 -12.24 12.87 -0.86
C THR A 11 -12.08 13.58 0.48
N ARG A 12 -13.11 14.30 0.92
CA ARG A 12 -13.15 14.99 2.21
C ARG A 12 -14.25 14.42 3.11
N PRO A 13 -14.03 14.35 4.43
CA PRO A 13 -15.11 14.02 5.34
C PRO A 13 -16.15 15.18 5.34
N PRO A 14 -17.45 14.86 5.45
CA PRO A 14 -18.48 15.89 5.53
C PRO A 14 -18.33 16.70 6.83
N MET A 15 -18.41 18.02 6.71
CA MET A 15 -18.19 18.99 7.77
C MET A 15 -19.48 19.69 8.16
N ILE A 16 -19.68 20.00 9.45
CA ILE A 16 -20.69 20.94 9.95
C ILE A 16 -19.97 22.00 10.76
N PHE A 17 -20.18 23.26 10.43
CA PHE A 17 -19.52 24.42 11.04
C PHE A 17 -17.97 24.30 11.09
N GLY A 18 -17.39 23.60 10.09
CA GLY A 18 -15.95 23.38 9.98
C GLY A 18 -15.40 22.28 10.87
N VAL A 19 -16.24 21.36 11.37
CA VAL A 19 -15.83 20.17 12.12
C VAL A 19 -16.44 18.93 11.47
N PRO A 20 -15.70 17.81 11.32
CA PRO A 20 -16.26 16.56 10.79
C PRO A 20 -17.46 16.08 11.62
N ILE A 21 -18.52 15.69 10.93
CA ILE A 21 -19.83 15.37 11.53
C ILE A 21 -19.73 14.32 12.62
N VAL A 22 -19.11 13.17 12.34
CA VAL A 22 -19.06 12.04 13.27
C VAL A 22 -18.32 12.39 14.57
N PRO A 23 -17.10 12.96 14.56
CA PRO A 23 -16.43 13.41 15.79
C PRO A 23 -17.22 14.45 16.56
N LEU A 24 -17.87 15.41 15.86
CA LEU A 24 -18.67 16.45 16.50
C LEU A 24 -19.83 15.84 17.30
N PHE A 25 -20.64 15.01 16.64
CA PHE A 25 -21.79 14.41 17.32
C PHE A 25 -21.38 13.44 18.44
N THR A 26 -20.28 12.72 18.30
CA THR A 26 -19.78 11.86 19.39
C THR A 26 -19.33 12.68 20.61
N ALA A 27 -18.64 13.79 20.40
CA ALA A 27 -18.20 14.67 21.49
C ALA A 27 -19.39 15.36 22.17
N MET A 28 -20.33 15.93 21.40
CA MET A 28 -21.53 16.57 21.94
C MET A 28 -22.42 15.57 22.68
N GLY A 29 -22.62 14.38 22.10
CA GLY A 29 -23.38 13.31 22.74
C GLY A 29 -22.76 12.85 24.07
N ALA A 30 -21.43 12.74 24.13
CA ALA A 30 -20.72 12.42 25.38
C ALA A 30 -20.94 13.48 26.47
N ILE A 31 -20.87 14.78 26.09
CA ILE A 31 -21.14 15.89 27.03
C ILE A 31 -22.58 15.86 27.51
N PHE A 32 -23.53 15.62 26.60
CA PHE A 32 -24.93 15.51 26.94
C PHE A 32 -25.21 14.35 27.91
N LEU A 33 -24.66 13.17 27.65
CA LEU A 33 -24.75 12.02 28.55
C LEU A 33 -24.11 12.30 29.91
N LEU A 34 -22.99 13.02 29.96
CA LEU A 34 -22.35 13.41 31.19
C LEU A 34 -23.22 14.40 31.98
N SER A 35 -23.83 15.39 31.31
CA SER A 35 -24.79 16.33 31.91
C SER A 35 -25.99 15.61 32.51
N PHE A 36 -26.53 14.62 31.79
CA PHE A 36 -27.66 13.81 32.27
C PHE A 36 -27.26 12.96 33.47
N TYR A 37 -26.11 12.29 33.45
CA TYR A 37 -25.62 11.46 34.56
C TYR A 37 -25.32 12.28 35.82
N THR A 38 -24.76 13.46 35.69
CA THR A 38 -24.46 14.35 36.82
C THR A 38 -25.65 15.20 37.27
N GLN A 39 -26.80 15.10 36.59
CA GLN A 39 -28.00 15.91 36.79
C GLN A 39 -27.71 17.44 36.78
N ASN A 40 -26.63 17.86 36.11
CA ASN A 40 -26.19 19.25 36.06
C ASN A 40 -26.24 19.77 34.63
N ILE A 41 -27.27 20.55 34.31
CA ILE A 41 -27.48 21.12 32.98
C ILE A 41 -26.37 22.11 32.56
N PHE A 42 -25.68 22.72 33.51
CA PHE A 42 -24.57 23.65 33.22
C PHE A 42 -23.38 22.95 32.56
N MET A 43 -23.26 21.61 32.67
CA MET A 43 -22.25 20.84 31.94
C MET A 43 -22.39 20.97 30.43
N VAL A 44 -23.58 21.30 29.91
CA VAL A 44 -23.80 21.53 28.48
C VAL A 44 -23.00 22.72 27.97
N ILE A 45 -22.72 23.75 28.83
CA ILE A 45 -21.88 24.91 28.48
C ILE A 45 -20.48 24.47 28.04
N LEU A 46 -19.97 23.33 28.52
CA LEU A 46 -18.69 22.74 28.11
C LEU A 46 -18.66 22.38 26.60
N SER A 47 -19.82 22.27 25.95
CA SER A 47 -19.88 22.03 24.50
C SER A 47 -19.25 23.15 23.68
N VAL A 48 -19.33 24.40 24.14
CA VAL A 48 -18.78 25.57 23.41
C VAL A 48 -17.24 25.52 23.33
N PRO A 49 -16.49 25.43 24.43
CA PRO A 49 -15.03 25.34 24.36
C PRO A 49 -14.56 24.06 23.65
N VAL A 50 -15.24 22.93 23.83
CA VAL A 50 -14.91 21.69 23.11
C VAL A 50 -15.10 21.87 21.61
N TYR A 51 -16.20 22.48 21.15
CA TYR A 51 -16.40 22.80 19.75
C TYR A 51 -15.28 23.71 19.19
N LEU A 52 -14.91 24.78 19.89
CA LEU A 52 -13.84 25.68 19.45
C LEU A 52 -12.51 24.97 19.29
N VAL A 53 -12.14 24.09 20.23
CA VAL A 53 -10.94 23.26 20.14
C VAL A 53 -11.01 22.32 18.95
N MET A 54 -12.15 21.63 18.76
CA MET A 54 -12.35 20.72 17.62
C MET A 54 -12.26 21.46 16.29
N LYS A 55 -12.84 22.66 16.17
CA LYS A 55 -12.75 23.50 14.98
C LYS A 55 -11.31 23.92 14.68
N GLN A 56 -10.55 24.32 15.71
CA GLN A 56 -9.14 24.66 15.55
C GLN A 56 -8.29 23.45 15.06
N MET A 57 -8.60 22.26 15.57
CA MET A 57 -7.92 21.02 15.15
C MET A 57 -8.30 20.66 13.71
N ALA A 58 -9.58 20.72 13.34
CA ALA A 58 -10.06 20.41 12.00
C ALA A 58 -9.49 21.36 10.94
N LYS A 59 -9.27 22.66 11.26
CA LYS A 59 -8.61 23.61 10.35
C LYS A 59 -7.20 23.17 9.91
N LYS A 60 -6.48 22.41 10.74
CA LYS A 60 -5.15 21.89 10.40
C LYS A 60 -5.23 20.68 9.49
N ASP A 61 -6.22 19.82 9.72
CA ASP A 61 -6.37 18.56 8.99
C ASP A 61 -7.79 17.98 9.17
N ASP A 62 -8.50 17.80 8.10
CA ASP A 62 -9.88 17.26 8.08
C ASP A 62 -9.96 15.85 8.67
N PHE A 63 -8.91 15.05 8.56
CA PHE A 63 -8.81 13.69 9.11
C PHE A 63 -8.20 13.60 10.52
N ILE A 64 -7.91 14.73 11.19
CA ILE A 64 -7.16 14.75 12.45
C ILE A 64 -7.74 13.82 13.53
N PHE A 65 -9.06 13.74 13.67
CA PHE A 65 -9.70 12.89 14.68
C PHE A 65 -9.50 11.39 14.39
N ARG A 66 -9.50 11.00 13.10
CA ARG A 66 -9.16 9.64 12.70
C ARG A 66 -7.70 9.33 12.96
N LEU A 67 -6.79 10.26 12.65
CA LEU A 67 -5.36 10.11 12.92
C LEU A 67 -5.09 9.98 14.43
N LEU A 68 -5.76 10.75 15.27
CA LEU A 68 -5.67 10.63 16.72
C LEU A 68 -6.18 9.28 17.22
N PHE A 69 -7.29 8.80 16.69
CA PHE A 69 -7.80 7.47 17.02
C PHE A 69 -6.80 6.36 16.64
N LEU A 70 -6.18 6.46 15.48
CA LEU A 70 -5.11 5.55 15.06
C LEU A 70 -3.89 5.65 15.97
N LYS A 71 -3.49 6.87 16.36
CA LYS A 71 -2.41 7.08 17.32
C LYS A 71 -2.68 6.38 18.65
N MET A 72 -3.93 6.37 19.11
CA MET A 72 -4.32 5.67 20.34
C MET A 72 -4.18 4.15 20.22
N LYS A 73 -4.43 3.56 19.05
CA LYS A 73 -4.20 2.11 18.81
C LYS A 73 -2.73 1.71 18.98
N PHE A 74 -1.81 2.64 18.71
CA PHE A 74 -0.36 2.46 18.85
C PHE A 74 0.17 3.07 20.15
N PHE A 75 -0.68 3.18 21.17
CA PHE A 75 -0.23 3.61 22.48
C PHE A 75 0.59 2.47 23.10
N THR A 76 1.89 2.63 23.06
CA THR A 76 2.84 1.64 23.61
C THR A 76 3.06 1.86 25.08
N ASN A 77 3.49 0.80 25.76
CA ASN A 77 3.88 0.83 27.16
C ASN A 77 4.88 1.98 27.42
N PRO A 78 4.67 2.81 28.45
CA PRO A 78 5.58 3.88 28.83
C PRO A 78 7.03 3.43 29.06
N LEU A 79 7.26 2.15 29.38
CA LEU A 79 8.60 1.59 29.54
C LEU A 79 9.42 1.57 28.25
N SER A 80 8.83 1.19 27.10
CA SER A 80 9.55 1.24 25.80
C SER A 80 10.03 2.66 25.49
N LYS A 81 9.19 3.67 25.75
CA LYS A 81 9.57 5.08 25.60
C LYS A 81 10.68 5.50 26.57
N LYS A 82 10.67 4.97 27.81
CA LYS A 82 11.68 5.28 28.83
C LYS A 82 13.06 4.70 28.48
N PHE A 83 13.10 3.47 27.93
CA PHE A 83 14.38 2.81 27.60
C PHE A 83 14.95 3.29 26.27
N HIS A 84 14.12 3.45 25.23
CA HIS A 84 14.58 3.78 23.87
C HIS A 84 14.34 5.24 23.48
N ASN A 85 13.70 6.01 24.33
CA ASN A 85 13.23 7.38 24.07
C ASN A 85 12.31 7.54 22.85
N VAL A 86 11.91 6.42 22.23
CA VAL A 86 11.05 6.29 21.04
C VAL A 86 10.09 5.12 21.21
N LYS A 87 9.11 5.00 20.31
CA LYS A 87 8.24 3.82 20.25
C LYS A 87 8.97 2.71 19.47
N ALA A 88 9.45 1.69 20.18
CA ALA A 88 10.13 0.54 19.59
C ALA A 88 9.15 -0.61 19.36
N TYR A 89 9.29 -1.27 18.22
CA TYR A 89 8.62 -2.53 17.87
C TYR A 89 9.69 -3.55 17.50
N SER A 90 9.68 -4.70 18.16
CA SER A 90 10.61 -5.80 17.88
C SER A 90 10.06 -6.72 16.80
N ALA A 91 10.93 -7.16 15.90
CA ALA A 91 10.61 -8.19 14.93
C ALA A 91 10.61 -9.60 15.57
N ASN A 92 11.36 -9.77 16.66
CA ASN A 92 11.49 -11.04 17.35
C ASN A 92 10.53 -11.14 18.52
N ASN A 93 9.93 -12.31 18.68
CA ASN A 93 9.08 -12.61 19.83
C ASN A 93 9.92 -13.33 20.90
N TYR A 94 10.30 -12.61 21.95
CA TYR A 94 11.06 -13.17 23.07
C TYR A 94 10.19 -13.92 24.10
N ASN A 95 8.85 -13.97 23.93
CA ASN A 95 7.91 -14.51 24.89
C ASN A 95 7.58 -16.01 24.71
N HIS A 96 8.35 -16.76 23.90
CA HIS A 96 8.03 -18.16 23.56
C HIS A 96 8.22 -19.21 24.67
N LYS A 97 8.77 -18.85 25.83
CA LYS A 97 8.76 -19.78 26.97
C LYS A 97 7.61 -19.41 27.92
N PRO A 98 6.59 -20.27 28.09
CA PRO A 98 5.65 -20.07 29.18
C PRO A 98 6.42 -20.16 30.48
N ILE A 99 6.65 -19.04 31.14
CA ILE A 99 7.13 -19.03 32.52
C ILE A 99 6.05 -19.79 33.30
N LYS A 100 6.43 -20.94 33.88
CA LYS A 100 5.53 -21.72 34.71
C LYS A 100 4.93 -20.77 35.74
N LYS A 101 3.60 -20.61 35.74
CA LYS A 101 2.83 -19.64 36.52
C LYS A 101 3.04 -19.72 38.05
N ASN A 102 3.81 -20.65 38.53
CA ASN A 102 3.96 -20.97 39.95
C ASN A 102 5.08 -20.23 40.68
N PHE A 103 5.80 -19.30 40.03
CA PHE A 103 6.96 -18.68 40.65
C PHE A 103 6.96 -17.16 40.73
N ILE A 104 5.88 -16.48 40.39
CA ILE A 104 5.77 -15.03 40.56
C ILE A 104 4.63 -14.75 41.55
N PRO A 105 4.96 -14.20 42.76
CA PRO A 105 3.93 -13.72 43.64
C PRO A 105 3.10 -12.65 42.90
N LYS A 106 1.80 -12.56 43.20
CA LYS A 106 0.82 -11.66 42.59
C LYS A 106 1.18 -10.17 42.76
N LEU A 107 2.33 -9.73 42.33
CA LEU A 107 2.64 -8.32 42.11
C LEU A 107 2.28 -7.96 40.64
N SER A 108 1.06 -8.27 40.26
CA SER A 108 0.56 -8.19 38.88
C SER A 108 0.00 -6.83 38.49
N LEU A 109 0.35 -5.76 39.18
CA LEU A 109 -0.01 -4.38 38.77
C LEU A 109 0.94 -3.80 37.69
N PHE A 110 2.09 -4.44 37.50
CA PHE A 110 3.02 -4.07 36.42
C PHE A 110 3.34 -5.33 35.61
N HIS A 111 2.48 -5.69 34.66
CA HIS A 111 2.96 -6.50 33.57
C HIS A 111 4.10 -5.69 32.93
N LEU A 112 5.31 -6.13 33.13
CA LEU A 112 6.44 -5.85 32.25
C LEU A 112 6.06 -6.47 30.90
N ASN A 113 5.17 -5.80 30.19
CA ASN A 113 4.82 -6.21 28.84
C ASN A 113 6.08 -6.05 28.04
N ALA A 114 6.53 -7.15 27.46
CA ALA A 114 7.57 -7.14 26.46
C ALA A 114 7.29 -6.07 25.43
N GLU A 115 8.32 -5.60 24.75
CA GLU A 115 8.18 -4.70 23.63
C GLU A 115 7.09 -5.22 22.67
N PRO A 116 6.20 -4.36 22.18
CA PRO A 116 5.20 -4.79 21.22
C PRO A 116 5.93 -5.35 20.00
N ASN A 117 5.61 -6.58 19.65
CA ASN A 117 6.16 -7.23 18.47
C ASN A 117 5.26 -7.02 17.24
N PHE A 118 5.81 -7.29 16.06
CA PHE A 118 5.08 -7.20 14.79
C PHE A 118 4.00 -8.26 14.63
N GLU A 119 4.03 -9.32 15.39
CA GLU A 119 3.12 -10.45 15.28
C GLU A 119 1.64 -10.02 15.19
N LYS A 120 1.24 -9.03 16.01
CA LYS A 120 -0.14 -8.49 16.00
C LYS A 120 -0.46 -7.64 14.77
N LEU A 121 0.55 -7.10 14.11
CA LEU A 121 0.42 -6.15 13.00
C LEU A 121 0.60 -6.82 11.63
N ILE A 122 1.21 -8.02 11.58
CA ILE A 122 1.30 -8.83 10.38
C ILE A 122 0.02 -9.66 10.24
N PRO A 123 -0.77 -9.48 9.18
CA PRO A 123 -2.06 -10.16 9.04
C PRO A 123 -1.94 -11.60 8.54
N PHE A 124 -0.82 -12.01 7.96
CA PHE A 124 -0.63 -13.28 7.26
C PHE A 124 -0.50 -14.45 8.21
N SER A 125 -1.23 -15.54 7.97
CA SER A 125 -1.23 -16.73 8.83
C SER A 125 -0.50 -17.90 8.21
N SER A 126 -0.97 -18.43 7.09
CA SER A 126 -0.39 -19.60 6.45
C SER A 126 -0.62 -19.64 4.94
N ILE A 127 0.23 -20.34 4.21
CA ILE A 127 0.02 -20.67 2.81
C ILE A 127 -0.94 -21.87 2.76
N ILE A 128 -2.01 -21.76 1.99
CA ILE A 128 -3.04 -22.80 1.87
C ILE A 128 -3.13 -23.43 0.48
N ASP A 129 -2.61 -22.74 -0.53
CA ASP A 129 -2.49 -23.20 -1.91
C ASP A 129 -1.32 -22.46 -2.57
N ARG A 130 -0.92 -22.89 -3.76
CA ARG A 130 0.20 -22.31 -4.50
C ARG A 130 0.00 -20.81 -4.75
N GLY A 131 0.81 -19.97 -4.09
CA GLY A 131 0.71 -18.51 -4.13
C GLY A 131 -0.60 -17.98 -3.54
N VAL A 132 -1.23 -18.70 -2.59
CA VAL A 132 -2.41 -18.25 -1.87
C VAL A 132 -2.18 -18.32 -0.37
N ILE A 133 -2.30 -17.18 0.29
CA ILE A 133 -2.15 -17.06 1.74
C ILE A 133 -3.50 -16.76 2.38
N ILE A 134 -3.77 -17.41 3.51
CA ILE A 134 -4.88 -17.07 4.39
C ILE A 134 -4.39 -16.18 5.53
N THR A 135 -5.19 -15.17 5.87
CA THR A 135 -4.89 -14.26 6.98
C THR A 135 -5.50 -14.72 8.30
N LYS A 136 -5.10 -14.07 9.41
CA LYS A 136 -5.69 -14.27 10.75
C LYS A 136 -7.19 -14.03 10.78
N ASP A 137 -7.69 -13.15 9.89
CA ASP A 137 -9.12 -12.81 9.77
C ASP A 137 -9.83 -13.59 8.65
N TYR A 138 -9.20 -14.69 8.18
CA TYR A 138 -9.73 -15.58 7.14
C TYR A 138 -9.89 -14.92 5.76
N LEU A 139 -9.16 -13.85 5.47
CA LEU A 139 -9.07 -13.29 4.12
C LEU A 139 -8.13 -14.15 3.28
N LEU A 140 -8.46 -14.32 2.00
CA LEU A 140 -7.60 -15.01 1.02
C LEU A 140 -6.90 -13.98 0.15
N ILE A 141 -5.59 -14.18 -0.09
CA ILE A 141 -4.77 -13.24 -0.85
C ILE A 141 -3.88 -13.95 -1.85
N ALA A 142 -3.75 -13.35 -3.02
CA ALA A 142 -2.76 -13.72 -4.03
C ALA A 142 -2.12 -12.43 -4.58
N THR A 143 -0.83 -12.48 -4.90
CA THR A 143 -0.07 -11.33 -5.39
C THR A 143 0.58 -11.64 -6.73
N TYR A 144 0.58 -10.65 -7.61
CA TYR A 144 1.17 -10.70 -8.95
C TYR A 144 2.27 -9.65 -9.06
N GLU A 145 3.41 -10.02 -9.61
CA GLU A 145 4.38 -9.08 -10.15
C GLU A 145 3.96 -8.75 -11.58
N ILE A 146 3.93 -7.47 -11.93
CA ILE A 146 3.47 -6.96 -13.22
C ILE A 146 4.67 -6.27 -13.89
N ASN A 147 4.97 -6.65 -15.14
CA ASN A 147 6.00 -5.94 -15.90
C ASN A 147 5.56 -4.53 -16.26
N GLY A 148 4.25 -4.35 -16.47
CA GLY A 148 3.66 -3.07 -16.81
C GLY A 148 3.75 -2.74 -18.30
N ILE A 149 3.38 -1.51 -18.63
CA ILE A 149 3.36 -0.99 -19.99
C ILE A 149 4.46 0.05 -20.14
N SER A 150 5.32 -0.11 -21.15
CA SER A 150 6.24 0.96 -21.54
C SER A 150 5.44 2.16 -22.06
N PHE A 151 5.46 3.26 -21.35
CA PHE A 151 4.64 4.44 -21.66
C PHE A 151 5.37 5.49 -22.53
N GLU A 152 6.72 5.50 -22.52
CA GLU A 152 7.51 6.54 -23.21
C GLU A 152 7.41 6.48 -24.74
N THR A 153 7.07 5.32 -25.29
CA THR A 153 7.05 5.08 -26.76
C THR A 153 5.65 4.79 -27.31
N ARG A 154 4.59 4.99 -26.50
CA ARG A 154 3.21 4.72 -26.90
C ARG A 154 2.43 6.02 -27.12
N SER A 155 1.41 5.95 -27.99
CA SER A 155 0.50 7.07 -28.17
C SER A 155 -0.45 7.24 -26.96
N ASP A 156 -0.94 8.46 -26.79
CA ASP A 156 -1.90 8.77 -25.72
C ASP A 156 -3.17 7.92 -25.82
N GLU A 157 -3.65 7.67 -27.06
CA GLU A 157 -4.83 6.85 -27.31
C GLU A 157 -4.64 5.40 -26.86
N GLU A 158 -3.45 4.84 -27.08
CA GLU A 158 -3.11 3.49 -26.64
C GLU A 158 -3.05 3.39 -25.11
N LEU A 159 -2.51 4.39 -24.45
CA LEU A 159 -2.48 4.47 -22.99
C LEU A 159 -3.88 4.65 -22.39
N ASP A 160 -4.72 5.49 -22.99
CA ASP A 160 -6.11 5.70 -22.58
C ASP A 160 -6.94 4.42 -22.77
N PHE A 161 -6.75 3.69 -23.88
CA PHE A 161 -7.39 2.39 -24.10
C PHE A 161 -6.99 1.36 -23.03
N LYS A 162 -5.71 1.31 -22.65
CA LYS A 162 -5.23 0.42 -21.58
C LYS A 162 -5.78 0.81 -20.22
N ASN A 163 -5.92 2.10 -19.95
CA ASN A 163 -6.54 2.59 -18.72
C ASN A 163 -8.02 2.20 -18.63
N GLU A 164 -8.75 2.29 -19.76
CA GLU A 164 -10.15 1.86 -19.80
C GLU A 164 -10.28 0.33 -19.59
N ALA A 165 -9.36 -0.45 -20.12
CA ALA A 165 -9.30 -1.89 -19.87
C ALA A 165 -9.11 -2.20 -18.37
N LEU A 166 -8.28 -1.42 -17.65
CA LEU A 166 -8.14 -1.52 -16.20
C LEU A 166 -9.40 -1.11 -15.46
N ASN A 167 -10.08 -0.04 -15.88
CA ASN A 167 -11.37 0.35 -15.33
C ASN A 167 -12.41 -0.76 -15.46
N MET A 168 -12.51 -1.37 -16.64
CA MET A 168 -13.40 -2.51 -16.90
C MET A 168 -13.05 -3.72 -16.00
N LEU A 169 -11.76 -3.99 -15.80
CA LEU A 169 -11.31 -5.02 -14.87
C LEU A 169 -11.87 -4.76 -13.46
N PHE A 170 -11.64 -3.58 -12.88
CA PHE A 170 -12.09 -3.28 -11.51
C PHE A 170 -13.61 -3.25 -11.39
N LYS A 171 -14.32 -2.76 -12.40
CA LYS A 171 -15.78 -2.81 -12.48
C LYS A 171 -16.30 -4.24 -12.44
N SER A 172 -15.64 -5.19 -13.09
CA SER A 172 -16.05 -6.59 -13.11
C SER A 172 -16.10 -7.24 -11.73
N PHE A 173 -15.38 -6.68 -10.74
CA PHE A 173 -15.35 -7.14 -9.35
C PHE A 173 -16.24 -6.32 -8.40
N ALA A 174 -17.01 -5.34 -8.88
CA ALA A 174 -17.75 -4.42 -8.03
C ALA A 174 -18.79 -5.07 -7.10
N ASN A 175 -19.35 -6.22 -7.48
CA ASN A 175 -20.33 -6.97 -6.66
C ASN A 175 -19.69 -8.10 -5.84
N GLU A 176 -18.38 -8.26 -5.93
CA GLU A 176 -17.63 -9.25 -5.16
C GLU A 176 -17.02 -8.60 -3.91
N SER A 177 -16.88 -9.36 -2.84
CA SER A 177 -16.20 -8.88 -1.62
C SER A 177 -14.68 -8.87 -1.81
N VAL A 178 -14.19 -8.15 -2.82
CA VAL A 178 -12.80 -8.11 -3.23
C VAL A 178 -12.20 -6.74 -2.93
N SER A 179 -10.91 -6.74 -2.66
CA SER A 179 -10.12 -5.52 -2.55
C SER A 179 -8.79 -5.71 -3.29
N PHE A 180 -8.27 -4.64 -3.83
CA PHE A 180 -7.00 -4.62 -4.53
C PHE A 180 -5.99 -3.76 -3.77
N TYR A 181 -4.75 -4.22 -3.72
CA TYR A 181 -3.60 -3.43 -3.31
C TYR A 181 -2.63 -3.35 -4.49
N PHE A 182 -2.28 -2.16 -4.88
CA PHE A 182 -1.24 -1.91 -5.85
C PHE A 182 -0.03 -1.32 -5.15
N HIS A 183 1.16 -1.86 -5.46
CA HIS A 183 2.42 -1.34 -4.97
C HIS A 183 3.35 -1.05 -6.13
N ASN A 184 3.93 0.13 -6.12
CA ASN A 184 5.07 0.47 -6.97
C ASN A 184 6.29 0.65 -6.07
N ALA A 185 7.21 -0.31 -6.13
CA ALA A 185 8.43 -0.33 -5.35
C ALA A 185 9.61 0.11 -6.23
N ARG A 186 10.11 1.33 -6.00
CA ARG A 186 11.35 1.81 -6.60
C ARG A 186 12.50 1.60 -5.62
N HIS A 187 13.44 0.73 -5.99
CA HIS A 187 14.54 0.34 -5.12
C HIS A 187 15.86 0.27 -5.88
N ARG A 188 16.96 0.48 -5.17
CA ARG A 188 18.31 0.36 -5.74
C ARG A 188 18.60 -1.10 -6.03
N ILE A 189 19.26 -1.33 -7.16
CA ILE A 189 19.77 -2.64 -7.56
C ILE A 189 21.22 -2.54 -7.98
N GLU A 190 21.91 -3.65 -7.83
CA GLU A 190 23.20 -3.89 -8.47
C GLU A 190 23.02 -5.05 -9.44
N ASP A 191 23.37 -4.83 -10.70
CA ASP A 191 23.33 -5.88 -11.72
C ASP A 191 24.54 -5.79 -12.62
N ARG A 192 25.01 -6.95 -13.04
CA ARG A 192 26.13 -7.11 -13.96
C ARG A 192 25.85 -8.32 -14.84
N LEU A 193 26.09 -8.20 -16.14
CA LEU A 193 26.10 -9.33 -17.05
C LEU A 193 27.39 -10.12 -16.87
N GLN A 194 27.30 -11.43 -17.01
CA GLN A 194 28.48 -12.30 -16.96
C GLN A 194 29.19 -12.24 -18.30
N SER A 195 30.44 -11.79 -18.30
CA SER A 195 31.29 -11.75 -19.47
C SER A 195 32.62 -12.44 -19.20
N SER A 196 33.12 -13.14 -20.20
CA SER A 196 34.44 -13.77 -20.14
C SER A 196 35.31 -13.23 -21.27
N PHE A 197 36.45 -12.68 -20.91
CA PHE A 197 37.38 -12.11 -21.89
C PHE A 197 38.72 -12.83 -21.83
N ASN A 198 39.24 -13.25 -22.97
CA ASN A 198 40.60 -13.81 -23.11
C ASN A 198 41.68 -12.72 -23.07
N ASN A 199 41.30 -11.47 -23.29
CA ASN A 199 42.21 -10.32 -23.35
C ASN A 199 42.08 -9.50 -22.05
N SER A 200 43.21 -9.26 -21.35
CA SER A 200 43.26 -8.50 -20.10
C SER A 200 42.79 -7.05 -20.26
N TYR A 201 43.04 -6.44 -21.40
CA TYR A 201 42.61 -5.07 -21.70
C TYR A 201 41.09 -4.94 -21.81
N LEU A 202 40.44 -5.89 -22.48
CA LEU A 202 38.97 -5.94 -22.55
C LEU A 202 38.35 -6.15 -21.18
N LYS A 203 38.99 -6.98 -20.35
CA LYS A 203 38.53 -7.19 -18.95
C LYS A 203 38.62 -5.88 -18.14
N GLU A 204 39.71 -5.12 -18.29
CA GLU A 204 39.87 -3.83 -17.60
C GLU A 204 38.80 -2.82 -18.03
N ILE A 205 38.47 -2.76 -19.34
CA ILE A 205 37.40 -1.90 -19.86
C ILE A 205 36.06 -2.30 -19.25
N ASP A 206 35.72 -3.60 -19.23
CA ASP A 206 34.49 -4.11 -18.67
C ASP A 206 34.37 -3.79 -17.17
N GLU A 207 35.47 -3.98 -16.42
CA GLU A 207 35.51 -3.63 -15.00
C GLU A 207 35.29 -2.14 -14.77
N LYS A 208 35.96 -1.25 -15.51
CA LYS A 208 35.76 0.21 -15.46
C LYS A 208 34.35 0.62 -15.86
N TYR A 209 33.78 -0.04 -16.87
CA TYR A 209 32.39 0.19 -17.26
C TYR A 209 31.43 -0.09 -16.13
N TYR A 210 31.52 -1.27 -15.50
CA TYR A 210 30.66 -1.66 -14.40
C TYR A 210 30.95 -0.92 -13.08
N GLU A 211 32.13 -0.32 -12.91
CA GLU A 211 32.39 0.60 -11.81
C GLU A 211 31.44 1.79 -11.78
N SER A 212 31.00 2.26 -12.95
CA SER A 212 30.02 3.34 -13.07
C SER A 212 28.63 2.96 -12.54
N PHE A 213 28.35 1.67 -12.36
CA PHE A 213 27.10 1.14 -11.83
C PHE A 213 27.16 0.77 -10.34
N LYS A 214 28.37 0.80 -9.72
CA LYS A 214 28.54 0.52 -8.28
C LYS A 214 27.88 1.61 -7.43
N GLY A 215 27.62 1.28 -6.16
CA GLY A 215 27.08 2.21 -5.18
C GLY A 215 25.57 2.50 -5.33
N GLY A 216 24.81 1.57 -5.88
CA GLY A 216 23.36 1.70 -5.97
C GLY A 216 22.91 2.78 -6.96
N SER A 217 23.65 2.96 -8.04
CA SER A 217 23.35 3.97 -9.08
C SER A 217 22.23 3.55 -10.05
N LEU A 218 21.75 2.30 -9.96
CA LEU A 218 20.63 1.78 -10.74
C LEU A 218 19.38 1.62 -9.87
N TYR A 219 18.23 1.95 -10.44
CA TYR A 219 16.93 1.80 -9.79
C TYR A 219 16.02 0.90 -10.62
N LYS A 220 15.32 0.00 -9.94
CA LYS A 220 14.29 -0.85 -10.54
C LYS A 220 12.92 -0.45 -10.00
N ASN A 221 11.96 -0.28 -10.91
CA ASN A 221 10.54 -0.17 -10.55
C ASN A 221 9.93 -1.57 -10.65
N SER A 222 9.42 -2.07 -9.53
CA SER A 222 8.70 -3.34 -9.45
C SER A 222 7.25 -3.06 -9.09
N LEU A 223 6.34 -3.53 -9.94
CA LEU A 223 4.90 -3.32 -9.79
C LEU A 223 4.27 -4.60 -9.25
N PHE A 224 3.47 -4.48 -8.21
CA PHE A 224 2.76 -5.60 -7.62
C PHE A 224 1.27 -5.30 -7.48
N LEU A 225 0.43 -6.25 -7.86
CA LEU A 225 -1.01 -6.20 -7.62
C LEU A 225 -1.42 -7.38 -6.75
N THR A 226 -2.01 -7.08 -5.61
CA THR A 226 -2.54 -8.09 -4.68
C THR A 226 -4.06 -8.05 -4.70
N ILE A 227 -4.69 -9.18 -4.97
CA ILE A 227 -6.13 -9.38 -4.80
C ILE A 227 -6.39 -9.95 -3.40
N VAL A 228 -7.36 -9.39 -2.72
CA VAL A 228 -7.82 -9.79 -1.37
C VAL A 228 -9.29 -10.14 -1.45
N TYR A 229 -9.65 -11.36 -1.12
CA TYR A 229 -11.03 -11.81 -1.02
C TYR A 229 -11.48 -11.93 0.43
N ASN A 230 -12.62 -11.33 0.75
CA ASN A 230 -13.23 -11.39 2.08
C ASN A 230 -14.49 -12.26 2.04
N PRO A 231 -14.39 -13.57 2.30
CA PRO A 231 -15.53 -14.49 2.17
C PRO A 231 -16.56 -14.33 3.29
N ILE A 232 -16.19 -13.72 4.42
CA ILE A 232 -17.00 -13.71 5.64
C ILE A 232 -17.40 -12.27 5.97
N SER A 233 -18.70 -12.00 6.07
CA SER A 233 -19.20 -10.70 6.49
C SER A 233 -18.77 -10.36 7.92
N LYS A 234 -18.79 -9.07 8.27
CA LYS A 234 -18.42 -8.64 9.64
C LYS A 234 -19.31 -9.25 10.72
N LEU A 235 -20.59 -9.48 10.42
CA LEU A 235 -21.56 -10.07 11.36
C LEU A 235 -21.29 -11.56 11.57
N GLU A 236 -20.91 -12.27 10.51
CA GLU A 236 -20.65 -13.70 10.55
C GLU A 236 -19.30 -14.07 11.18
N LYS A 237 -18.33 -13.13 11.20
CA LYS A 237 -16.98 -13.40 11.74
C LYS A 237 -16.98 -13.94 13.17
N GLN A 238 -17.86 -13.44 14.04
CA GLN A 238 -17.93 -13.91 15.43
C GLN A 238 -18.48 -15.35 15.52
N SER A 239 -19.49 -15.65 14.73
CA SER A 239 -20.07 -16.99 14.64
C SER A 239 -19.08 -17.98 14.02
N PHE A 240 -18.41 -17.58 12.95
CA PHE A 240 -17.38 -18.39 12.29
C PHE A 240 -16.22 -18.75 13.24
N LYS A 241 -15.76 -17.80 14.08
CA LYS A 241 -14.70 -18.07 15.07
C LYS A 241 -15.07 -19.15 16.08
N LYS A 242 -16.37 -19.35 16.36
CA LYS A 242 -16.87 -20.35 17.30
C LYS A 242 -17.11 -21.74 16.67
N LEU A 243 -17.07 -21.87 15.34
CA LEU A 243 -17.26 -23.14 14.65
C LEU A 243 -16.16 -24.16 14.99
N SER A 244 -16.49 -25.45 14.88
CA SER A 244 -15.53 -26.54 14.99
C SER A 244 -14.48 -26.48 13.88
N TRP A 245 -13.32 -27.10 14.09
CA TRP A 245 -12.26 -27.15 13.07
C TRP A 245 -12.71 -27.81 11.77
N GLN A 246 -13.51 -28.89 11.87
CA GLN A 246 -14.03 -29.62 10.70
C GLN A 246 -14.93 -28.73 9.83
N SER A 247 -15.86 -27.98 10.48
CA SER A 247 -16.74 -27.05 9.78
C SER A 247 -15.93 -25.92 9.11
N LYS A 248 -14.99 -25.32 9.84
CA LYS A 248 -14.10 -24.28 9.29
C LYS A 248 -13.31 -24.78 8.08
N SER A 249 -12.76 -26.00 8.17
CA SER A 249 -11.96 -26.56 7.08
C SER A 249 -12.80 -26.77 5.81
N LYS A 250 -14.06 -27.20 5.94
CA LYS A 250 -14.99 -27.33 4.82
C LYS A 250 -15.30 -25.98 4.18
N ASP A 251 -15.62 -24.98 5.01
CA ASP A 251 -15.95 -23.64 4.54
C ASP A 251 -14.74 -22.98 3.85
N ILE A 252 -13.53 -23.12 4.42
CA ILE A 252 -12.29 -22.60 3.83
C ILE A 252 -12.04 -23.22 2.46
N LYS A 253 -12.31 -24.52 2.25
CA LYS A 253 -12.20 -25.15 0.92
C LYS A 253 -13.16 -24.53 -0.08
N ASN A 254 -14.41 -24.27 0.30
CA ASN A 254 -15.39 -23.61 -0.56
C ASN A 254 -14.95 -22.17 -0.90
N TYR A 255 -14.44 -21.44 0.10
CA TYR A 255 -13.91 -20.08 -0.12
C TYR A 255 -12.70 -20.07 -1.04
N LEU A 256 -11.81 -21.08 -0.91
CA LEU A 256 -10.65 -21.22 -1.79
C LEU A 256 -11.08 -21.51 -3.23
N GLN A 257 -12.08 -22.37 -3.45
CA GLN A 257 -12.60 -22.63 -4.78
C GLN A 257 -13.13 -21.34 -5.42
N LYS A 258 -13.98 -20.60 -4.72
CA LYS A 258 -14.48 -19.31 -5.22
C LYS A 258 -13.34 -18.31 -5.45
N PHE A 259 -12.36 -18.28 -4.58
CA PHE A 259 -11.19 -17.40 -4.75
C PHE A 259 -10.39 -17.76 -6.01
N ASN A 260 -10.20 -19.05 -6.29
CA ASN A 260 -9.50 -19.48 -7.49
C ASN A 260 -10.26 -19.09 -8.78
N GLU A 261 -11.60 -19.09 -8.77
CA GLU A 261 -12.41 -18.57 -9.90
C GLU A 261 -12.18 -17.06 -10.10
N LEU A 262 -12.12 -16.28 -9.00
CA LEU A 262 -11.82 -14.85 -9.06
C LEU A 262 -10.39 -14.58 -9.56
N VAL A 263 -9.43 -15.41 -9.14
CA VAL A 263 -8.03 -15.37 -9.58
C VAL A 263 -7.92 -15.64 -11.08
N LEU A 264 -8.57 -16.67 -11.60
CA LEU A 264 -8.57 -16.98 -13.04
C LEU A 264 -9.15 -15.82 -13.87
N ARG A 265 -10.24 -15.20 -13.38
CA ARG A 265 -10.82 -14.01 -14.04
C ARG A 265 -9.86 -12.84 -14.03
N LEU A 266 -9.12 -12.62 -12.94
CA LEU A 266 -8.10 -11.59 -12.85
C LEU A 266 -6.95 -11.86 -13.81
N GLU A 267 -6.42 -13.07 -13.85
CA GLU A 267 -5.32 -13.48 -14.72
C GLU A 267 -5.64 -13.29 -16.21
N ALA A 268 -6.86 -13.66 -16.61
CA ALA A 268 -7.32 -13.47 -18.00
C ALA A 268 -7.24 -12.01 -18.45
N ASN A 269 -7.57 -11.06 -17.55
CA ASN A 269 -7.52 -9.63 -17.85
C ASN A 269 -6.11 -9.03 -17.72
N LEU A 270 -5.25 -9.62 -16.89
CA LEU A 270 -3.89 -9.12 -16.66
C LEU A 270 -2.85 -9.66 -17.66
N ASN A 271 -3.21 -10.60 -18.55
CA ASN A 271 -2.29 -11.14 -19.55
C ASN A 271 -1.64 -10.05 -20.42
N SER A 272 -2.39 -8.99 -20.76
CA SER A 272 -1.89 -7.88 -21.56
C SER A 272 -0.87 -6.99 -20.82
N PHE A 273 -0.68 -7.19 -19.53
CA PHE A 273 0.27 -6.47 -18.67
C PHE A 273 1.44 -7.36 -18.20
N GLU A 274 1.55 -8.57 -18.75
CA GLU A 274 2.58 -9.55 -18.42
C GLU A 274 2.67 -9.83 -16.91
N ALA A 275 1.53 -10.07 -16.27
CA ALA A 275 1.44 -10.37 -14.86
C ALA A 275 1.86 -11.82 -14.56
N LYS A 276 2.64 -12.01 -13.50
CA LYS A 276 3.09 -13.32 -13.01
C LYS A 276 2.71 -13.47 -11.54
N LYS A 277 1.96 -14.54 -11.23
CA LYS A 277 1.62 -14.87 -9.84
C LYS A 277 2.87 -15.20 -9.05
N LEU A 278 3.01 -14.59 -7.87
CA LEU A 278 4.12 -14.88 -6.95
C LEU A 278 3.83 -16.18 -6.20
N CYS A 279 4.61 -17.20 -6.52
CA CYS A 279 4.46 -18.55 -5.96
C CYS A 279 5.70 -18.96 -5.17
N GLU A 280 5.57 -20.10 -4.51
CA GLU A 280 6.68 -20.82 -3.88
C GLU A 280 7.58 -21.43 -4.97
N TYR A 281 8.87 -21.49 -4.65
CA TYR A 281 9.90 -22.11 -5.49
C TYR A 281 10.89 -22.88 -4.63
N GLU A 282 11.52 -23.88 -5.22
CA GLU A 282 12.55 -24.71 -4.56
C GLU A 282 13.95 -24.28 -5.00
N GLU A 283 14.84 -24.14 -4.04
CA GLU A 283 16.26 -23.86 -4.27
C GLU A 283 17.09 -24.62 -3.22
N ASN A 284 18.03 -25.45 -3.69
CA ASN A 284 18.90 -26.26 -2.84
C ASN A 284 18.13 -27.13 -1.81
N GLY A 285 17.03 -27.76 -2.22
CA GLY A 285 16.20 -28.61 -1.36
C GLY A 285 15.41 -27.82 -0.29
N LYS A 286 15.31 -26.51 -0.40
CA LYS A 286 14.54 -25.64 0.50
C LYS A 286 13.47 -24.88 -0.27
N ILE A 287 12.29 -24.75 0.35
CA ILE A 287 11.17 -24.04 -0.24
C ILE A 287 11.22 -22.57 0.21
N PHE A 288 11.17 -21.66 -0.76
CA PHE A 288 11.09 -20.21 -0.59
C PHE A 288 9.79 -19.70 -1.21
N SER A 289 9.36 -18.48 -0.86
CA SER A 289 8.16 -17.88 -1.42
C SER A 289 8.43 -16.47 -1.91
N LYS A 290 8.21 -16.23 -3.21
CA LYS A 290 8.31 -14.89 -3.83
C LYS A 290 7.32 -13.91 -3.22
N GLN A 291 6.14 -14.37 -2.83
CA GLN A 291 5.12 -13.55 -2.19
C GLN A 291 5.58 -13.09 -0.80
N LEU A 292 6.20 -13.97 -0.01
CA LEU A 292 6.74 -13.61 1.30
C LEU A 292 7.98 -12.71 1.18
N GLU A 293 8.82 -12.87 0.15
CA GLU A 293 9.93 -11.96 -0.14
C GLU A 293 9.42 -10.53 -0.39
N PHE A 294 8.34 -10.39 -1.14
CA PHE A 294 7.69 -9.09 -1.36
C PHE A 294 7.10 -8.50 -0.06
N TYR A 295 6.40 -9.30 0.76
CA TYR A 295 5.85 -8.80 2.02
C TYR A 295 6.94 -8.46 3.05
N ASN A 296 8.05 -9.20 3.03
CA ASN A 296 9.24 -8.84 3.82
C ASN A 296 9.81 -7.50 3.37
N TYR A 297 9.88 -7.26 2.05
CA TYR A 297 10.28 -5.96 1.51
C TYR A 297 9.38 -4.81 2.01
N LEU A 298 8.06 -4.99 2.03
CA LEU A 298 7.13 -3.97 2.55
C LEU A 298 7.39 -3.61 4.02
N LEU A 299 7.87 -4.58 4.82
CA LEU A 299 8.25 -4.38 6.22
C LEU A 299 9.66 -3.82 6.38
N GLY A 300 10.61 -4.28 5.59
CA GLY A 300 12.03 -4.00 5.81
C GLY A 300 12.65 -3.04 4.78
N GLY A 301 11.97 -2.68 3.69
CA GLY A 301 12.54 -1.85 2.63
C GLY A 301 13.74 -2.47 1.89
N LYS A 302 14.02 -3.76 2.08
CA LYS A 302 15.05 -4.53 1.38
C LYS A 302 14.49 -5.88 0.96
N PHE A 303 14.71 -6.29 -0.30
CA PHE A 303 14.35 -7.64 -0.75
C PHE A 303 15.32 -8.67 -0.16
N SER A 304 14.77 -9.74 0.39
CA SER A 304 15.53 -10.88 0.89
C SER A 304 14.75 -12.17 0.70
N LYS A 305 15.46 -13.29 0.49
CA LYS A 305 14.83 -14.60 0.36
C LYS A 305 14.18 -15.00 1.68
N VAL A 306 12.91 -15.44 1.59
CA VAL A 306 12.15 -15.90 2.76
C VAL A 306 11.81 -17.37 2.59
N ARG A 307 12.37 -18.19 3.47
CA ARG A 307 12.10 -19.63 3.53
C ARG A 307 10.70 -19.88 4.10
N VAL A 308 9.96 -20.81 3.49
CA VAL A 308 8.68 -21.28 4.04
C VAL A 308 8.96 -22.22 5.21
N LEU A 309 8.40 -21.90 6.38
CA LEU A 309 8.50 -22.68 7.60
C LEU A 309 7.14 -23.30 7.97
N GLN A 310 7.15 -24.32 8.83
CA GLN A 310 5.93 -24.96 9.35
C GLN A 310 5.26 -24.16 10.49
N SER A 311 5.78 -22.97 10.82
CA SER A 311 5.17 -22.03 11.76
C SER A 311 4.32 -20.97 11.06
N PRO A 312 3.45 -20.26 11.78
CA PRO A 312 2.68 -19.16 11.20
C PRO A 312 3.57 -18.08 10.59
N ILE A 313 3.16 -17.54 9.45
CA ILE A 313 3.95 -16.54 8.68
C ILE A 313 4.29 -15.30 9.52
N TYR A 314 3.36 -14.84 10.34
CA TYR A 314 3.56 -13.65 11.18
C TYR A 314 4.66 -13.80 12.23
N GLU A 315 5.14 -15.01 12.51
CA GLU A 315 6.22 -15.27 13.46
C GLU A 315 7.62 -15.15 12.82
N TYR A 316 7.74 -15.39 11.50
CA TYR A 316 9.06 -15.46 10.86
C TYR A 316 9.25 -14.52 9.66
N LEU A 317 8.20 -13.79 9.23
CA LEU A 317 8.27 -12.95 8.04
C LEU A 317 9.36 -11.87 8.11
N THR A 318 9.71 -11.42 9.28
CA THR A 318 10.65 -10.31 9.52
C THR A 318 12.09 -10.74 9.74
N GLY A 319 12.52 -11.89 9.18
CA GLY A 319 13.80 -12.54 9.52
C GLY A 319 15.06 -11.67 9.45
N ASN A 320 15.12 -10.63 8.65
CA ASN A 320 16.27 -9.73 8.53
C ASN A 320 16.13 -8.42 9.30
N LEU A 321 14.92 -8.09 9.74
CA LEU A 321 14.60 -6.86 10.47
C LEU A 321 14.61 -7.18 11.97
N ASN A 322 15.42 -6.48 12.74
CA ASN A 322 15.47 -6.64 14.20
C ASN A 322 14.40 -5.82 14.91
N SER A 323 14.32 -4.53 14.57
CA SER A 323 13.36 -3.62 15.21
C SER A 323 13.05 -2.42 14.34
N VAL A 324 11.91 -1.78 14.61
CA VAL A 324 11.54 -0.48 14.04
C VAL A 324 11.30 0.51 15.17
N TYR A 325 11.98 1.65 15.11
CA TYR A 325 11.84 2.74 16.05
C TYR A 325 11.05 3.88 15.42
N PHE A 326 9.87 4.17 15.95
CA PHE A 326 9.04 5.27 15.47
C PHE A 326 9.27 6.53 16.30
N ASN A 327 9.81 7.55 15.66
CA ASN A 327 9.90 8.91 16.18
C ASN A 327 8.65 9.71 15.74
N TYR A 328 8.71 11.05 15.80
CA TYR A 328 7.57 11.92 15.50
C TYR A 328 7.14 11.84 14.02
N ASP A 329 8.07 11.93 13.08
CA ASP A 329 7.82 12.02 11.63
C ASP A 329 8.67 11.06 10.80
N MET A 330 9.46 10.22 11.45
CA MET A 330 10.40 9.30 10.82
C MET A 330 10.47 8.00 11.61
N ALA A 331 10.56 6.88 10.91
CA ALA A 331 10.88 5.60 11.51
C ALA A 331 12.30 5.17 11.12
N GLN A 332 12.98 4.47 12.02
CA GLN A 332 14.29 3.86 11.81
C GLN A 332 14.13 2.35 11.79
N LEU A 333 14.54 1.75 10.71
CA LEU A 333 14.61 0.31 10.50
C LEU A 333 15.99 -0.18 10.93
N ASN A 334 16.06 -1.08 11.89
CA ASN A 334 17.30 -1.67 12.37
C ASN A 334 17.36 -3.12 11.89
N TYR A 335 18.43 -3.48 11.17
CA TYR A 335 18.63 -4.83 10.67
C TYR A 335 19.58 -5.64 11.56
N ASN A 336 19.61 -6.96 11.39
CA ASN A 336 20.41 -7.87 12.20
C ASN A 336 21.93 -7.66 12.03
N ASN A 337 22.36 -7.09 10.90
CA ASN A 337 23.76 -6.78 10.58
C ASN A 337 24.20 -5.36 11.00
N GLU A 338 23.48 -4.73 11.93
CA GLU A 338 23.72 -3.35 12.40
C GLU A 338 23.43 -2.24 11.37
N ASP A 339 23.09 -2.58 10.13
CA ASP A 339 22.63 -1.60 9.15
C ASP A 339 21.36 -0.89 9.62
N LYS A 340 21.22 0.35 9.19
CA LYS A 340 20.05 1.17 9.46
C LYS A 340 19.49 1.76 8.17
N LYS A 341 18.18 1.90 8.09
CA LYS A 341 17.49 2.63 7.04
C LYS A 341 16.42 3.52 7.67
N PHE A 342 16.21 4.68 7.11
CA PHE A 342 15.22 5.63 7.60
C PHE A 342 14.06 5.69 6.64
N VAL A 343 12.85 5.83 7.16
CA VAL A 343 11.63 5.88 6.36
C VAL A 343 10.68 6.95 6.88
N ARG A 344 10.09 7.70 5.96
CA ARG A 344 8.99 8.64 6.20
C ARG A 344 7.80 8.25 5.36
N ALA A 345 6.60 8.43 5.89
CA ALA A 345 5.37 8.19 5.15
C ALA A 345 4.79 9.53 4.67
N VAL A 346 4.41 9.57 3.40
CA VAL A 346 3.74 10.70 2.75
C VAL A 346 2.31 10.29 2.40
N GLU A 347 1.35 11.12 2.78
CA GLU A 347 -0.08 10.93 2.53
C GLU A 347 -0.63 12.12 1.72
N ILE A 348 -1.72 11.90 0.99
CA ILE A 348 -2.43 12.97 0.30
C ILE A 348 -3.55 13.50 1.19
N LYS A 349 -3.51 14.79 1.52
CA LYS A 349 -4.56 15.51 2.24
C LYS A 349 -5.71 15.92 1.32
N ASP A 350 -5.37 16.47 0.15
CA ASP A 350 -6.32 16.87 -0.87
C ASP A 350 -5.84 16.40 -2.23
N TYR A 351 -6.77 15.90 -3.04
CA TYR A 351 -6.49 15.39 -4.37
C TYR A 351 -6.60 16.50 -5.41
N SER A 352 -5.90 16.35 -6.55
CA SER A 352 -6.13 17.19 -7.71
C SER A 352 -7.58 17.09 -8.16
N SER A 353 -8.12 18.15 -8.76
CA SER A 353 -9.48 18.15 -9.36
C SER A 353 -9.60 17.20 -10.55
N GLU A 354 -8.47 16.91 -11.16
CA GLU A 354 -8.37 16.11 -12.39
C GLU A 354 -7.21 15.15 -12.28
N VAL A 355 -7.37 13.96 -12.83
CA VAL A 355 -6.33 12.95 -12.96
C VAL A 355 -6.32 12.40 -14.39
N TYR A 356 -5.19 11.87 -14.81
CA TYR A 356 -5.01 11.17 -16.08
C TYR A 356 -4.15 9.93 -15.89
N ALA A 357 -4.21 9.00 -16.83
CA ALA A 357 -3.45 7.76 -16.75
C ALA A 357 -1.95 8.06 -16.65
N GLY A 358 -1.32 7.56 -15.56
CA GLY A 358 0.11 7.77 -15.32
C GLY A 358 0.48 9.15 -14.76
N ILE A 359 -0.45 9.90 -14.16
CA ILE A 359 -0.14 11.18 -13.47
C ILE A 359 1.01 11.03 -12.47
N LEU A 360 1.18 9.86 -11.86
CA LEU A 360 2.25 9.57 -10.90
C LEU A 360 3.57 9.13 -11.56
N ASN A 361 3.65 9.02 -12.91
CA ASN A 361 4.88 8.60 -13.60
C ASN A 361 6.07 9.52 -13.31
N VAL A 362 5.83 10.79 -13.03
CA VAL A 362 6.87 11.76 -12.69
C VAL A 362 7.73 11.32 -11.50
N LEU A 363 7.16 10.56 -10.56
CA LEU A 363 7.90 10.03 -9.42
C LEU A 363 8.93 8.97 -9.83
N MET A 364 8.71 8.26 -10.94
CA MET A 364 9.64 7.22 -11.42
C MET A 364 10.94 7.79 -12.00
N TYR A 365 11.02 9.12 -12.23
CA TYR A 365 12.25 9.80 -12.66
C TYR A 365 13.09 10.31 -11.48
N LEU A 366 12.61 10.20 -10.25
CA LEU A 366 13.37 10.60 -9.07
C LEU A 366 14.42 9.55 -8.72
N ASP A 367 15.63 10.00 -8.36
CA ASP A 367 16.73 9.15 -7.89
C ASP A 367 16.56 8.78 -6.40
N ILE A 368 15.41 8.24 -6.07
CA ILE A 368 14.96 8.02 -4.69
C ILE A 368 14.36 6.62 -4.56
N GLU A 369 14.63 5.95 -3.45
CA GLU A 369 13.94 4.73 -3.09
C GLU A 369 12.60 5.06 -2.41
N TYR A 370 11.52 4.48 -2.92
CA TYR A 370 10.19 4.63 -2.34
C TYR A 370 9.30 3.42 -2.61
N THR A 371 8.24 3.31 -1.84
CA THR A 371 7.15 2.36 -2.10
C THR A 371 5.83 3.11 -2.08
N ILE A 372 5.16 3.20 -3.24
CA ILE A 372 3.77 3.69 -3.32
C ILE A 372 2.85 2.51 -3.01
N THR A 373 1.93 2.71 -2.08
CA THR A 373 0.87 1.76 -1.76
C THR A 373 -0.48 2.40 -2.06
N GLN A 374 -1.26 1.77 -2.90
CA GLN A 374 -2.64 2.16 -3.19
C GLN A 374 -3.56 0.98 -2.91
N SER A 375 -4.62 1.19 -2.15
CA SER A 375 -5.61 0.15 -1.93
C SER A 375 -7.00 0.60 -2.36
N PHE A 376 -7.73 -0.29 -3.00
CA PHE A 376 -9.09 -0.06 -3.48
C PHE A 376 -9.97 -1.22 -3.04
N GLN A 377 -10.88 -0.94 -2.13
CA GLN A 377 -11.87 -1.90 -1.66
C GLN A 377 -13.17 -1.67 -2.39
N THR A 378 -13.53 -2.58 -3.30
CA THR A 378 -14.76 -2.48 -4.08
C THR A 378 -15.99 -2.41 -3.18
N LEU A 379 -16.98 -1.63 -3.57
CA LEU A 379 -18.28 -1.54 -2.93
C LEU A 379 -19.34 -2.14 -3.85
N ALA A 380 -20.25 -2.93 -3.29
CA ALA A 380 -21.43 -3.34 -4.03
C ALA A 380 -22.26 -2.12 -4.44
N ARG A 381 -22.94 -2.19 -5.57
CA ARG A 381 -23.70 -1.05 -6.13
C ARG A 381 -24.66 -0.39 -5.12
N ILE A 382 -25.32 -1.20 -4.29
CA ILE A 382 -26.22 -0.71 -3.24
C ILE A 382 -25.46 0.04 -2.16
N GLU A 383 -24.32 -0.49 -1.72
CA GLU A 383 -23.47 0.14 -0.71
C GLU A 383 -22.86 1.45 -1.25
N ALA A 384 -22.38 1.43 -2.50
CA ALA A 384 -21.84 2.62 -3.18
C ALA A 384 -22.90 3.72 -3.29
N LYS A 385 -24.12 3.38 -3.75
CA LYS A 385 -25.24 4.33 -3.81
C LYS A 385 -25.54 4.92 -2.44
N SER A 386 -25.67 4.08 -1.42
CA SER A 386 -25.95 4.55 -0.05
C SER A 386 -24.85 5.48 0.49
N ALA A 387 -23.58 5.20 0.17
CA ALA A 387 -22.46 6.03 0.59
C ALA A 387 -22.47 7.41 -0.14
N LEU A 388 -22.72 7.42 -1.46
CA LEU A 388 -22.83 8.64 -2.27
C LEU A 388 -24.03 9.50 -1.83
N ASP A 389 -25.22 8.90 -1.68
CA ASP A 389 -26.43 9.59 -1.20
C ASP A 389 -26.23 10.20 0.19
N LYS A 390 -25.56 9.46 1.08
CA LYS A 390 -25.24 9.96 2.41
C LYS A 390 -24.32 11.18 2.34
N GLN A 391 -23.25 11.10 1.55
CA GLN A 391 -22.30 12.21 1.36
C GLN A 391 -23.00 13.43 0.77
N ARG A 392 -23.83 13.24 -0.27
CA ARG A 392 -24.61 14.29 -0.89
C ARG A 392 -25.55 14.99 0.11
N LYS A 393 -26.34 14.22 0.86
CA LYS A 393 -27.23 14.79 1.89
C LYS A 393 -26.46 15.56 2.96
N GLN A 394 -25.29 15.10 3.33
CA GLN A 394 -24.45 15.76 4.31
C GLN A 394 -23.84 17.05 3.79
N LEU A 395 -23.42 17.12 2.51
CA LEU A 395 -22.96 18.35 1.87
C LEU A 395 -24.10 19.39 1.76
N ILE A 396 -25.28 18.97 1.35
CA ILE A 396 -26.46 19.87 1.28
C ILE A 396 -26.81 20.42 2.68
N ALA A 397 -26.76 19.58 3.71
CA ALA A 397 -27.09 19.96 5.09
C ALA A 397 -26.03 20.84 5.75
N SER A 398 -24.81 20.88 5.22
CA SER A 398 -23.70 21.68 5.81
C SER A 398 -23.68 23.14 5.35
N GLU A 399 -24.59 23.55 4.44
CA GLU A 399 -24.60 24.88 3.81
C GLU A 399 -23.21 25.28 3.26
N ASP A 400 -22.43 24.28 2.87
CA ASP A 400 -21.12 24.50 2.26
C ASP A 400 -21.37 25.08 0.85
N ASP A 401 -20.78 26.23 0.54
CA ASP A 401 -20.95 26.99 -0.71
C ASP A 401 -20.54 26.24 -1.99
N ALA A 402 -20.26 24.95 -1.89
CA ALA A 402 -19.77 24.11 -2.95
C ALA A 402 -20.91 23.47 -3.78
N VAL A 403 -21.77 24.30 -4.43
CA VAL A 403 -22.78 23.83 -5.41
C VAL A 403 -22.14 22.86 -6.42
N SER A 404 -20.95 23.17 -6.89
CA SER A 404 -20.19 22.33 -7.83
C SER A 404 -19.88 20.92 -7.29
N GLN A 405 -19.71 20.74 -5.98
CA GLN A 405 -19.47 19.41 -5.39
C GLN A 405 -20.76 18.58 -5.32
N VAL A 406 -21.89 19.20 -5.11
CA VAL A 406 -23.22 18.52 -5.15
C VAL A 406 -23.50 18.05 -6.56
N GLU A 407 -23.27 18.89 -7.58
CA GLU A 407 -23.45 18.54 -9.01
C GLU A 407 -22.51 17.37 -9.40
N GLN A 408 -21.26 17.38 -8.93
CA GLN A 408 -20.34 16.27 -9.14
C GLN A 408 -20.86 14.95 -8.53
N LEU A 409 -21.50 15.01 -7.35
CA LEU A 409 -22.09 13.83 -6.73
C LEU A 409 -23.35 13.34 -7.44
N ASP A 410 -24.15 14.22 -8.01
CA ASP A 410 -25.28 13.85 -8.85
C ASP A 410 -24.80 13.12 -10.11
N PHE A 411 -23.77 13.63 -10.77
CA PHE A 411 -23.13 12.95 -11.90
C PHE A 411 -22.54 11.57 -11.50
N ALA A 412 -21.91 11.48 -10.33
CA ALA A 412 -21.38 10.23 -9.81
C ALA A 412 -22.49 9.18 -9.57
N LEU A 413 -23.65 9.62 -9.05
CA LEU A 413 -24.82 8.77 -8.85
C LEU A 413 -25.42 8.28 -10.17
N ASP A 414 -25.49 9.13 -11.18
CA ASP A 414 -25.97 8.77 -12.52
C ASP A 414 -25.02 7.78 -13.20
N SER A 415 -23.71 8.02 -13.14
CA SER A 415 -22.69 7.09 -13.68
C SER A 415 -22.64 5.75 -12.95
N LEU A 416 -22.96 5.71 -11.65
CA LEU A 416 -23.16 4.47 -10.91
C LEU A 416 -24.46 3.78 -11.36
N ALA A 417 -25.52 4.54 -11.59
CA ALA A 417 -26.82 4.01 -12.01
C ALA A 417 -26.80 3.47 -13.43
N SER A 418 -26.07 4.07 -14.36
CA SER A 418 -25.85 3.57 -15.72
C SER A 418 -24.87 2.38 -15.76
N GLY A 419 -24.08 2.18 -14.70
CA GLY A 419 -23.03 1.15 -14.65
C GLY A 419 -21.75 1.54 -15.39
N GLU A 420 -21.57 2.80 -15.73
CA GLU A 420 -20.32 3.31 -16.32
C GLU A 420 -19.17 3.27 -15.33
N LEU A 421 -19.43 3.60 -14.06
CA LEU A 421 -18.45 3.61 -12.99
C LEU A 421 -18.85 2.66 -11.86
N SER A 422 -17.86 2.12 -11.17
CA SER A 422 -17.99 1.54 -9.84
C SER A 422 -17.21 2.37 -8.83
N PHE A 423 -17.53 2.24 -7.56
CA PHE A 423 -16.88 2.99 -6.49
C PHE A 423 -16.28 2.06 -5.46
N GLY A 424 -15.23 2.54 -4.80
CA GLY A 424 -14.55 1.80 -3.75
C GLY A 424 -13.92 2.70 -2.69
N LYS A 425 -13.61 2.10 -1.54
CA LYS A 425 -12.84 2.77 -0.49
C LYS A 425 -11.37 2.74 -0.88
N TYR A 426 -10.81 3.90 -1.11
CA TYR A 426 -9.46 4.10 -1.58
C TYR A 426 -8.55 4.65 -0.48
N HIS A 427 -7.27 4.25 -0.51
CA HIS A 427 -6.22 4.78 0.33
C HIS A 427 -4.93 4.87 -0.47
N PHE A 428 -4.16 5.91 -0.24
CA PHE A 428 -2.88 6.20 -0.88
C PHE A 428 -1.82 6.53 0.16
N GLU A 429 -0.63 6.02 -0.04
CA GLU A 429 0.53 6.25 0.82
C GLU A 429 1.82 6.05 0.05
N ILE A 430 2.85 6.83 0.37
CA ILE A 430 4.22 6.62 -0.12
C ILE A 430 5.15 6.49 1.08
N LEU A 431 5.85 5.36 1.19
CA LEU A 431 7.00 5.21 2.09
C LEU A 431 8.26 5.63 1.34
N VAL A 432 8.93 6.66 1.82
CA VAL A 432 10.16 7.23 1.23
C VAL A 432 11.34 6.85 2.12
N TYR A 433 12.38 6.28 1.52
CA TYR A 433 13.53 5.75 2.22
C TYR A 433 14.77 6.64 2.06
N GLY A 434 15.72 6.49 3.00
CA GLY A 434 17.06 7.06 2.95
C GLY A 434 18.01 6.31 3.88
N ASP A 435 19.30 6.33 3.57
CA ASP A 435 20.34 5.69 4.39
C ASP A 435 20.76 6.55 5.58
N SER A 436 20.37 7.83 5.56
CA SER A 436 20.54 8.76 6.68
C SER A 436 19.26 9.56 6.95
N PRO A 437 19.09 10.10 8.18
CA PRO A 437 17.95 10.98 8.49
C PRO A 437 17.84 12.19 7.58
N LYS A 438 18.98 12.78 7.19
CA LYS A 438 19.04 13.93 6.29
C LYS A 438 18.58 13.55 4.89
N GLU A 439 19.17 12.49 4.33
CA GLU A 439 18.79 11.98 3.00
C GLU A 439 17.30 11.64 2.94
N CYS A 440 16.77 10.94 3.95
CA CYS A 440 15.34 10.62 4.02
C CYS A 440 14.45 11.86 4.03
N LYS A 441 14.87 12.96 4.70
CA LYS A 441 14.16 14.25 4.68
C LYS A 441 14.21 14.89 3.30
N ASP A 442 15.38 14.96 2.70
CA ASP A 442 15.60 15.57 1.39
C ASP A 442 14.80 14.82 0.31
N ASN A 443 14.86 13.49 0.33
CA ASN A 443 14.08 12.61 -0.54
C ASN A 443 12.57 12.83 -0.37
N THR A 444 12.10 12.93 0.88
CA THR A 444 10.68 13.18 1.18
C THR A 444 10.21 14.52 0.64
N ASN A 445 11.03 15.57 0.80
CA ASN A 445 10.70 16.90 0.29
C ASN A 445 10.62 16.90 -1.25
N ALA A 446 11.52 16.21 -1.94
CA ALA A 446 11.46 16.07 -3.39
C ALA A 446 10.17 15.38 -3.85
N VAL A 447 9.76 14.30 -3.18
CA VAL A 447 8.49 13.60 -3.48
C VAL A 447 7.28 14.52 -3.26
N ILE A 448 7.24 15.26 -2.13
CA ILE A 448 6.15 16.19 -1.82
C ILE A 448 6.08 17.31 -2.86
N THR A 449 7.22 17.87 -3.26
CA THR A 449 7.29 18.92 -4.29
C THR A 449 6.68 18.43 -5.60
N ARG A 450 7.06 17.23 -6.06
CA ARG A 450 6.49 16.65 -7.29
C ARG A 450 4.99 16.38 -7.19
N LEU A 451 4.50 15.90 -6.06
CA LEU A 451 3.06 15.72 -5.86
C LEU A 451 2.31 17.05 -5.86
N ASN A 452 2.87 18.10 -5.23
CA ASN A 452 2.25 19.42 -5.21
C ASN A 452 2.21 20.06 -6.62
N GLU A 453 3.24 19.86 -7.45
CA GLU A 453 3.27 20.29 -8.86
C GLU A 453 2.15 19.64 -9.68
N LEU A 454 1.72 18.44 -9.32
CA LEU A 454 0.58 17.73 -9.94
C LEU A 454 -0.79 18.16 -9.37
N GLY A 455 -0.81 19.12 -8.47
CA GLY A 455 -2.04 19.62 -7.84
C GLY A 455 -2.54 18.79 -6.64
N PHE A 456 -1.75 17.82 -6.16
CA PHE A 456 -2.05 17.11 -4.91
C PHE A 456 -1.51 17.88 -3.71
N MET A 457 -2.25 17.95 -2.63
CA MET A 457 -1.74 18.46 -1.36
C MET A 457 -1.18 17.29 -0.55
N ALA A 458 0.13 17.07 -0.65
CA ALA A 458 0.81 16.01 0.08
C ALA A 458 1.27 16.46 1.47
N SER A 459 1.33 15.54 2.42
CA SER A 459 1.80 15.80 3.78
C SER A 459 2.50 14.59 4.40
N ILE A 460 3.42 14.88 5.34
CA ILE A 460 4.11 13.84 6.09
C ILE A 460 3.18 13.29 7.18
N ALA A 461 3.08 11.97 7.28
CA ALA A 461 2.38 11.30 8.35
C ALA A 461 3.18 11.40 9.66
N ASN A 462 2.75 12.26 10.56
CA ASN A 462 3.38 12.46 11.87
C ASN A 462 2.54 11.90 13.01
N VAL A 463 1.23 12.20 13.03
CA VAL A 463 0.33 11.79 14.12
C VAL A 463 0.13 10.28 14.17
N ALA A 464 0.03 9.64 13.02
CA ALA A 464 -0.29 8.22 12.86
C ALA A 464 0.78 7.46 12.05
N LEU A 465 2.06 7.85 12.15
CA LEU A 465 3.16 7.23 11.40
C LEU A 465 3.21 5.69 11.51
N PRO A 466 3.08 5.06 12.70
CA PRO A 466 3.05 3.60 12.77
C PRO A 466 1.87 2.99 12.01
N SER A 467 0.71 3.66 12.02
CA SER A 467 -0.48 3.21 11.29
C SER A 467 -0.26 3.28 9.79
N ALA A 468 0.30 4.39 9.31
CA ALA A 468 0.69 4.58 7.92
C ALA A 468 1.66 3.48 7.50
N TYR A 469 2.77 3.29 8.20
CA TYR A 469 3.77 2.27 7.89
C TYR A 469 3.19 0.85 7.77
N PHE A 470 2.35 0.42 8.72
CA PHE A 470 1.77 -0.93 8.67
C PHE A 470 0.57 -1.04 7.73
N SER A 471 0.00 0.07 7.25
CA SER A 471 -1.07 0.05 6.25
C SER A 471 -0.57 -0.33 4.86
N ALA A 472 0.74 -0.26 4.61
CA ALA A 472 1.37 -0.77 3.39
C ALA A 472 1.20 -2.29 3.22
N LEU A 473 1.05 -3.04 4.32
CA LEU A 473 0.77 -4.47 4.24
C LEU A 473 -0.67 -4.73 3.78
N PRO A 474 -0.89 -5.56 2.74
CA PRO A 474 -2.23 -5.98 2.36
C PRO A 474 -3.03 -6.55 3.54
N CYS A 475 -4.34 -6.31 3.55
CA CYS A 475 -5.30 -6.70 4.60
C CYS A 475 -5.31 -5.85 5.87
N ASN A 476 -4.40 -4.93 6.08
CA ASN A 476 -4.41 -4.00 7.22
C ASN A 476 -5.39 -2.83 7.05
N PHE A 477 -6.62 -3.11 6.60
CA PHE A 477 -7.64 -2.10 6.28
C PHE A 477 -7.94 -1.14 7.43
N SER A 478 -7.88 -1.62 8.67
CA SER A 478 -8.19 -0.81 9.86
C SER A 478 -7.09 0.20 10.22
N LEU A 479 -5.90 0.06 9.63
CA LEU A 479 -4.75 0.92 9.89
C LEU A 479 -4.61 2.05 8.86
N ARG A 480 -5.33 2.00 7.74
CA ARG A 480 -5.27 3.03 6.68
C ARG A 480 -5.68 4.40 7.22
N PRO A 481 -4.79 5.43 7.19
CA PRO A 481 -5.07 6.71 7.86
C PRO A 481 -6.16 7.52 7.16
N ARG A 482 -6.05 7.72 5.84
CA ARG A 482 -6.95 8.53 5.03
C ARG A 482 -7.66 7.65 4.02
N VAL A 483 -8.90 7.30 4.31
CA VAL A 483 -9.72 6.48 3.42
C VAL A 483 -10.79 7.35 2.79
N ASN A 484 -10.78 7.42 1.46
CA ASN A 484 -11.68 8.20 0.63
C ASN A 484 -12.55 7.28 -0.23
N LEU A 485 -13.58 7.83 -0.85
CA LEU A 485 -14.32 7.14 -1.91
C LEU A 485 -13.78 7.62 -3.27
N LEU A 486 -13.47 6.67 -4.14
CA LEU A 486 -13.02 6.95 -5.51
C LEU A 486 -13.76 6.08 -6.51
N SER A 487 -13.87 6.56 -7.74
CA SER A 487 -14.37 5.75 -8.85
C SER A 487 -13.30 4.74 -9.32
N SER A 488 -13.73 3.65 -9.93
CA SER A 488 -12.85 2.68 -10.58
C SER A 488 -11.98 3.30 -11.65
N LEU A 489 -12.49 4.29 -12.37
CA LEU A 489 -11.76 5.00 -13.42
C LEU A 489 -10.65 5.90 -12.85
N ASN A 490 -10.90 6.61 -11.74
CA ASN A 490 -9.86 7.37 -11.05
C ASN A 490 -8.78 6.44 -10.49
N TYR A 491 -9.18 5.30 -9.92
CA TYR A 491 -8.24 4.31 -9.41
C TYR A 491 -7.35 3.73 -10.52
N SER A 492 -7.95 3.35 -11.67
CA SER A 492 -7.17 2.83 -12.81
C SER A 492 -6.15 3.86 -13.31
N ALA A 493 -6.52 5.14 -13.38
CA ALA A 493 -5.63 6.22 -13.80
C ALA A 493 -4.46 6.44 -12.83
N LEU A 494 -4.72 6.36 -11.51
CA LEU A 494 -3.69 6.55 -10.48
C LEU A 494 -2.69 5.39 -10.42
N ILE A 495 -3.09 4.16 -10.73
CA ILE A 495 -2.16 3.02 -10.77
C ILE A 495 -1.51 2.84 -12.14
N ALA A 496 -2.22 3.13 -13.23
CA ALA A 496 -1.88 3.10 -14.66
C ALA A 496 -1.08 1.88 -15.16
N LEU A 497 -0.40 1.12 -14.29
CA LEU A 497 0.52 0.01 -14.56
C LEU A 497 1.64 0.38 -15.56
N HIS A 498 2.08 1.62 -15.55
CA HIS A 498 3.17 2.11 -16.38
C HIS A 498 4.53 1.71 -15.80
N ASN A 499 5.47 1.36 -16.68
CA ASN A 499 6.84 1.04 -16.31
C ASN A 499 7.79 1.41 -17.47
N PHE A 500 9.08 1.44 -17.19
CA PHE A 500 10.09 1.61 -18.22
C PHE A 500 10.36 0.29 -18.96
N ASP A 501 10.74 0.40 -20.22
CA ASP A 501 11.23 -0.75 -20.97
C ASP A 501 12.58 -1.19 -20.38
N LYS A 502 12.71 -2.50 -20.19
CA LYS A 502 13.91 -3.10 -19.58
C LYS A 502 14.78 -3.86 -20.59
N GLY A 503 14.28 -4.04 -21.81
CA GLY A 503 14.88 -5.02 -22.74
C GLY A 503 14.73 -6.46 -22.20
N LYS A 504 15.51 -7.37 -22.75
CA LYS A 504 15.45 -8.80 -22.39
C LYS A 504 16.84 -9.27 -21.92
N ARG A 505 16.98 -9.54 -20.61
CA ARG A 505 18.23 -9.97 -19.99
C ARG A 505 18.69 -11.35 -20.46
N ASP A 506 17.81 -12.34 -20.37
CA ASP A 506 18.14 -13.75 -20.53
C ASP A 506 17.31 -14.40 -21.65
N LYS A 507 17.71 -15.58 -22.10
CA LYS A 507 17.02 -16.38 -23.14
C LYS A 507 16.92 -15.65 -24.48
N ASN A 508 17.92 -14.85 -24.82
CA ASN A 508 18.10 -14.35 -26.17
C ASN A 508 18.75 -15.44 -27.04
N CYS A 509 18.73 -15.26 -28.37
CA CYS A 509 19.33 -16.23 -29.29
C CYS A 509 20.83 -16.49 -29.01
N TRP A 510 21.50 -15.53 -28.39
CA TRP A 510 22.92 -15.54 -28.08
C TRP A 510 23.23 -15.74 -26.57
N GLY A 511 22.24 -16.06 -25.75
CA GLY A 511 22.37 -16.21 -24.31
C GLY A 511 21.86 -15.01 -23.52
N GLU A 512 22.73 -14.38 -22.71
CA GLU A 512 22.43 -13.13 -22.00
C GLU A 512 22.41 -11.94 -22.96
N ALA A 513 21.93 -10.80 -22.47
CA ALA A 513 21.97 -9.54 -23.22
C ALA A 513 23.42 -9.15 -23.57
N VAL A 514 23.58 -8.42 -24.67
CA VAL A 514 24.90 -7.99 -25.17
C VAL A 514 25.57 -7.02 -24.19
N THR A 515 24.80 -6.07 -23.66
CA THR A 515 25.28 -5.14 -22.63
C THR A 515 24.13 -4.60 -21.78
N LEU A 516 24.49 -4.10 -20.61
CA LEU A 516 23.60 -3.38 -19.71
C LEU A 516 23.81 -1.88 -19.89
N LEU A 517 22.77 -1.16 -20.25
CA LEU A 517 22.78 0.30 -20.35
C LEU A 517 22.05 0.92 -19.17
N LYS A 518 22.45 2.14 -18.81
CA LYS A 518 21.78 2.98 -17.83
C LYS A 518 20.95 4.03 -18.56
N THR A 519 19.63 3.99 -18.34
CA THR A 519 18.71 4.97 -18.91
C THR A 519 18.79 6.32 -18.16
N PRO A 520 18.23 7.43 -18.69
CA PRO A 520 18.21 8.73 -18.00
C PRO A 520 17.55 8.68 -16.61
N ASN A 521 16.53 7.82 -16.44
CA ASN A 521 15.86 7.57 -15.16
C ASN A 521 16.61 6.59 -14.25
N LYS A 522 17.86 6.25 -14.62
CA LYS A 522 18.73 5.30 -13.92
C LYS A 522 18.17 3.86 -13.83
N SER A 523 17.25 3.47 -14.70
CA SER A 523 16.82 2.08 -14.79
C SER A 523 17.78 1.28 -15.68
N PRO A 524 17.97 -0.02 -15.42
CA PRO A 524 18.77 -0.89 -16.29
C PRO A 524 18.00 -1.18 -17.59
N TYR A 525 18.71 -1.13 -18.71
CA TYR A 525 18.21 -1.58 -20.01
C TYR A 525 19.14 -2.64 -20.59
N TYR A 526 18.62 -3.83 -20.83
CA TYR A 526 19.36 -4.97 -21.38
C TYR A 526 19.31 -4.94 -22.91
N LEU A 527 20.36 -4.40 -23.51
CA LEU A 527 20.46 -4.23 -24.96
C LEU A 527 20.69 -5.55 -25.68
N ASN A 528 19.93 -5.78 -26.73
CA ASN A 528 20.11 -6.88 -27.68
C ASN A 528 19.96 -6.36 -29.10
N PHE A 529 20.77 -6.89 -30.04
CA PHE A 529 20.66 -6.55 -31.45
C PHE A 529 19.47 -7.25 -32.13
N HIS A 530 19.03 -8.41 -31.60
CA HIS A 530 17.91 -9.19 -32.12
C HIS A 530 16.86 -9.40 -31.05
N GLN A 531 15.67 -8.88 -31.28
CA GLN A 531 14.49 -9.20 -30.46
C GLN A 531 13.63 -10.21 -31.23
N SER A 532 13.52 -11.44 -30.73
CA SER A 532 12.60 -12.43 -31.26
C SER A 532 11.23 -12.28 -30.60
N GLY A 533 10.21 -11.93 -31.39
CA GLY A 533 8.80 -12.11 -31.05
C GLY A 533 8.08 -10.90 -30.44
N GLY A 534 7.09 -10.40 -31.18
CA GLY A 534 6.15 -9.35 -30.82
C GLY A 534 6.11 -8.24 -31.89
N ALA A 535 5.04 -7.51 -31.99
CA ALA A 535 4.76 -6.47 -32.99
C ALA A 535 5.82 -5.36 -33.19
N ARG A 536 7.00 -5.50 -32.62
CA ARG A 536 8.15 -4.57 -32.70
C ARG A 536 9.26 -5.00 -33.67
N LYS A 537 9.00 -5.95 -34.56
CA LYS A 537 9.97 -6.41 -35.56
C LYS A 537 10.44 -5.34 -36.57
N MET A 538 9.84 -4.15 -36.56
CA MET A 538 10.04 -3.18 -37.65
C MET A 538 10.94 -1.97 -37.34
N THR A 539 11.41 -1.77 -36.12
CA THR A 539 12.08 -0.49 -35.81
C THR A 539 13.61 -0.53 -35.83
N LEU A 540 14.23 -1.69 -35.73
CA LEU A 540 15.70 -1.79 -35.75
C LEU A 540 16.30 -2.14 -37.13
N GLU A 541 15.51 -2.69 -38.06
CA GLU A 541 16.01 -2.95 -39.45
C GLU A 541 16.07 -1.71 -40.33
N LYS A 542 15.58 -0.55 -39.89
CA LYS A 542 15.57 0.69 -40.71
C LYS A 542 16.60 1.76 -40.32
N HIS A 543 17.48 1.49 -39.36
CA HIS A 543 18.48 2.47 -38.92
C HIS A 543 19.94 1.97 -38.93
N PHE A 544 20.24 0.95 -39.73
CA PHE A 544 21.62 0.59 -40.11
C PHE A 544 21.75 0.51 -41.63
#